data_99a5706d2e31280d09eeef247fbb231c
#
_entry.id   99a5706d2e31280d09eeef247fbb231c
#
_cell.length_a   1.000
_cell.length_b   1.000
_cell.length_c   1.000
_cell.angle_alpha   90.00
_cell.angle_beta   90.00
_cell.angle_gamma   90.00
#
_symmetry.space_group_name_H-M   'P 1'
#
loop_
_entity.id
_entity.type
_entity.pdbx_description
1 polymer ?
#
loop_
_entity_poly.entity_id
_entity_poly.type
_entity_poly.pdbx_seq_one_letter_code
_entity_poly.pdbx_strand_id
1 'polypeptide(L)'
;MTTNAQSGHPGGSLSCIDYLALLYCFIISQTGEKVVVSNGHISPGVYSVLAELGYIPKKDVVETFRKIGSPYEGHVSRTVPGVWYGTGPLGIGVSVAAGFALGEKLREGTKRVFALVGDGEAQEGQVYEMMNFSKQHGLGNYILFVDYNRVQLSDSLHSITDNDYRKLFEAAGWHVIDVDAHDYQSMWQALSDASGVVGKPVVLVGHSIMGKGVPGMEEDGLAHKATWHGKAAEPELAAKILQSLMISDDERGLIEDFLQKIKWRPEKSSFPQSLSPVPINKGTPIVYTTEEMTDCRTAYGKALLDLAQHNKNVLALTADLRASVMTKFVYEKLPAQHIECGIAEQHMMSCSGALSLDGYVPFCSTFGAFMSSRAKDQARVNDINHTNVKMVATHCGLSVGEDGPTHQSIDDAGSFLGMFNTMVVEPADPNQTDRIIRYAASHFGNFYVRMGRHKFPVITKEDGSVFYDADYVYSYGRCDIIRSGSSLTIAATGAMVTEALKALSGLEKAGKVGLIEVVAVSSIKKFDDTLLSSIKKTGKVVTVEDHNTLSGLGGQLARFLASSKVKVDVFEMIGVEHYELSGTWKDLYEDAGISAKAIEKRVGKMV
;
A
#
# COMPACT_ATOMS: atom_id res chain seq x y z
N MET A 1 -19.32 -24.45 -3.95
CA MET A 1 -18.18 -23.88 -3.20
C MET A 1 -18.51 -23.65 -1.73
N THR A 2 -19.41 -22.72 -1.41
CA THR A 2 -19.71 -22.32 -0.02
C THR A 2 -20.22 -23.48 0.83
N THR A 3 -21.11 -24.34 0.31
CA THR A 3 -21.59 -25.55 0.98
C THR A 3 -20.44 -26.52 1.29
N ASN A 4 -19.54 -26.80 0.33
CA ASN A 4 -18.40 -27.70 0.55
C ASN A 4 -17.41 -27.16 1.60
N ALA A 5 -17.25 -25.84 1.68
CA ALA A 5 -16.41 -25.18 2.66
C ALA A 5 -17.13 -24.92 3.99
N GLN A 6 -18.47 -25.08 4.05
CA GLN A 6 -19.34 -24.62 5.14
C GLN A 6 -19.04 -23.19 5.58
N SER A 7 -18.67 -22.35 4.60
CA SER A 7 -18.22 -20.97 4.81
C SER A 7 -18.28 -20.17 3.52
N GLY A 8 -18.60 -18.89 3.60
CA GLY A 8 -18.62 -17.97 2.45
C GLY A 8 -19.85 -17.07 2.44
N HIS A 9 -19.97 -16.24 1.42
CA HIS A 9 -20.99 -15.19 1.29
C HIS A 9 -21.87 -15.47 0.05
N PRO A 10 -22.82 -16.40 0.11
CA PRO A 10 -23.66 -16.75 -1.05
C PRO A 10 -24.64 -15.61 -1.42
N GLY A 11 -25.23 -14.94 -0.43
CA GLY A 11 -26.27 -13.93 -0.67
C GLY A 11 -25.79 -12.76 -1.51
N GLY A 12 -24.67 -12.12 -1.12
CA GLY A 12 -24.07 -11.01 -1.87
C GLY A 12 -23.51 -11.46 -3.23
N SER A 13 -22.99 -12.70 -3.32
CA SER A 13 -22.56 -13.29 -4.59
C SER A 13 -23.70 -13.40 -5.60
N LEU A 14 -24.88 -13.84 -5.13
CA LEU A 14 -26.09 -13.98 -5.96
C LEU A 14 -26.72 -12.62 -6.28
N SER A 15 -26.57 -11.61 -5.40
CA SER A 15 -27.00 -10.24 -5.65
C SER A 15 -26.29 -9.61 -6.87
N CYS A 16 -25.00 -9.91 -7.04
CA CYS A 16 -24.15 -9.32 -8.07
C CYS A 16 -23.96 -10.21 -9.32
N ILE A 17 -24.41 -11.46 -9.30
CA ILE A 17 -24.03 -12.44 -10.32
C ILE A 17 -24.42 -12.02 -11.73
N ASP A 18 -25.58 -11.39 -11.89
CA ASP A 18 -26.09 -10.94 -13.19
C ASP A 18 -25.18 -9.86 -13.79
N TYR A 19 -24.80 -8.87 -13.00
CA TYR A 19 -23.83 -7.85 -13.43
C TYR A 19 -22.45 -8.43 -13.72
N LEU A 20 -21.94 -9.32 -12.85
CA LEU A 20 -20.65 -9.97 -13.06
C LEU A 20 -20.65 -10.82 -14.33
N ALA A 21 -21.71 -11.59 -14.57
CA ALA A 21 -21.85 -12.41 -15.77
C ALA A 21 -21.87 -11.54 -17.02
N LEU A 22 -22.69 -10.48 -17.04
CA LEU A 22 -22.78 -9.54 -18.16
C LEU A 22 -21.42 -8.87 -18.42
N LEU A 23 -20.76 -8.38 -17.38
CA LEU A 23 -19.47 -7.67 -17.49
C LEU A 23 -18.36 -8.61 -18.00
N TYR A 24 -18.17 -9.76 -17.37
CA TYR A 24 -17.10 -10.69 -17.74
C TYR A 24 -17.36 -11.38 -19.07
N CYS A 25 -18.60 -11.83 -19.33
CA CYS A 25 -18.93 -12.55 -20.56
C CYS A 25 -18.92 -11.63 -21.80
N PHE A 26 -19.51 -10.45 -21.70
CA PHE A 26 -19.76 -9.65 -22.91
C PHE A 26 -18.80 -8.45 -23.09
N ILE A 27 -18.13 -8.01 -22.01
CA ILE A 27 -17.16 -6.92 -22.09
C ILE A 27 -15.74 -7.43 -21.91
N ILE A 28 -15.41 -7.97 -20.73
CA ILE A 28 -14.03 -8.34 -20.40
C ILE A 28 -13.50 -9.42 -21.33
N SER A 29 -14.29 -10.46 -21.64
CA SER A 29 -13.91 -11.55 -22.55
C SER A 29 -13.65 -11.09 -23.99
N GLN A 30 -14.09 -9.89 -24.36
CA GLN A 30 -13.89 -9.32 -25.69
C GLN A 30 -12.76 -8.28 -25.73
N THR A 31 -12.54 -7.53 -24.66
CA THR A 31 -11.69 -6.32 -24.63
C THR A 31 -10.44 -6.46 -23.76
N GLY A 32 -10.50 -7.32 -22.74
CA GLY A 32 -9.48 -7.38 -21.70
C GLY A 32 -9.41 -6.11 -20.84
N GLU A 33 -10.50 -5.36 -20.75
CA GLU A 33 -10.65 -4.23 -19.83
C GLU A 33 -10.62 -4.72 -18.38
N LYS A 34 -10.20 -3.86 -17.45
CA LYS A 34 -10.00 -4.25 -16.05
C LYS A 34 -11.28 -4.10 -15.24
N VAL A 35 -11.47 -5.02 -14.29
CA VAL A 35 -12.48 -4.91 -13.25
C VAL A 35 -11.87 -5.13 -11.88
N VAL A 36 -12.26 -4.30 -10.91
CA VAL A 36 -11.90 -4.45 -9.49
C VAL A 36 -13.16 -4.71 -8.68
N VAL A 37 -13.22 -5.87 -8.07
CA VAL A 37 -14.30 -6.24 -7.14
C VAL A 37 -13.89 -5.75 -5.76
N SER A 38 -14.43 -4.62 -5.32
CA SER A 38 -14.07 -3.99 -4.05
C SER A 38 -14.61 -4.77 -2.86
N ASN A 39 -15.86 -5.20 -2.92
CA ASN A 39 -16.50 -6.08 -1.94
C ASN A 39 -16.00 -7.53 -2.07
N GLY A 40 -14.71 -7.75 -1.86
CA GLY A 40 -13.99 -8.99 -2.13
C GLY A 40 -14.61 -10.28 -1.55
N HIS A 41 -15.48 -10.17 -0.56
CA HIS A 41 -16.21 -11.30 0.06
C HIS A 41 -17.17 -12.00 -0.91
N ILE A 42 -17.59 -11.36 -2.02
CA ILE A 42 -18.37 -12.01 -3.08
C ILE A 42 -17.51 -12.90 -4.00
N SER A 43 -16.33 -13.29 -3.54
CA SER A 43 -15.43 -14.22 -4.28
C SER A 43 -16.12 -15.46 -4.86
N PRO A 44 -17.15 -16.09 -4.22
CA PRO A 44 -17.88 -17.20 -4.84
C PRO A 44 -18.56 -16.82 -6.14
N GLY A 45 -19.16 -15.63 -6.24
CA GLY A 45 -19.76 -15.13 -7.48
C GLY A 45 -18.72 -14.92 -8.57
N VAL A 46 -17.63 -14.23 -8.22
CA VAL A 46 -16.52 -13.98 -9.15
C VAL A 46 -15.90 -15.27 -9.67
N TYR A 47 -15.56 -16.19 -8.78
CA TYR A 47 -14.95 -17.46 -9.18
C TYR A 47 -15.90 -18.35 -9.98
N SER A 48 -17.23 -18.26 -9.74
CA SER A 48 -18.22 -18.95 -10.56
C SER A 48 -18.18 -18.47 -12.01
N VAL A 49 -18.21 -17.15 -12.24
CA VAL A 49 -18.15 -16.58 -13.59
C VAL A 49 -16.83 -16.93 -14.28
N LEU A 50 -15.70 -16.81 -13.58
CA LEU A 50 -14.38 -17.17 -14.15
C LEU A 50 -14.28 -18.66 -14.49
N ALA A 51 -14.91 -19.53 -13.69
CA ALA A 51 -14.94 -20.98 -13.95
C ALA A 51 -15.82 -21.34 -15.15
N GLU A 52 -16.99 -20.71 -15.29
CA GLU A 52 -17.88 -20.92 -16.44
C GLU A 52 -17.24 -20.39 -17.75
N LEU A 53 -16.46 -19.32 -17.71
CA LEU A 53 -15.65 -18.84 -18.84
C LEU A 53 -14.44 -19.73 -19.17
N GLY A 54 -14.15 -20.73 -18.34
CA GLY A 54 -12.98 -21.60 -18.49
C GLY A 54 -11.65 -20.90 -18.21
N TYR A 55 -11.66 -19.81 -17.45
CA TYR A 55 -10.43 -19.12 -17.02
C TYR A 55 -9.76 -19.86 -15.87
N ILE A 56 -10.55 -20.56 -15.06
CA ILE A 56 -10.10 -21.41 -13.95
C ILE A 56 -10.82 -22.77 -14.00
N PRO A 57 -10.21 -23.86 -13.49
CA PRO A 57 -10.84 -25.18 -13.48
C PRO A 57 -12.05 -25.24 -12.53
N LYS A 58 -13.25 -25.48 -13.07
CA LYS A 58 -14.50 -25.51 -12.31
C LYS A 58 -14.47 -26.52 -11.15
N LYS A 59 -13.93 -27.73 -11.39
CA LYS A 59 -13.80 -28.75 -10.36
C LYS A 59 -12.94 -28.28 -9.20
N ASP A 60 -11.78 -27.72 -9.50
CA ASP A 60 -10.82 -27.33 -8.49
C ASP A 60 -11.38 -26.23 -7.58
N VAL A 61 -12.03 -25.22 -8.17
CA VAL A 61 -12.60 -24.12 -7.37
C VAL A 61 -13.75 -24.61 -6.48
N VAL A 62 -14.59 -25.54 -6.96
CA VAL A 62 -15.70 -26.10 -6.17
C VAL A 62 -15.19 -26.94 -5.00
N GLU A 63 -14.13 -27.73 -5.22
CA GLU A 63 -13.60 -28.67 -4.24
C GLU A 63 -12.62 -28.01 -3.25
N THR A 64 -11.90 -26.93 -3.66
CA THR A 64 -10.79 -26.40 -2.88
C THR A 64 -10.99 -24.97 -2.36
N PHE A 65 -12.13 -24.34 -2.64
CA PHE A 65 -12.47 -23.02 -2.12
C PHE A 65 -12.27 -22.95 -0.59
N ARG A 66 -11.53 -21.94 -0.13
CA ARG A 66 -11.16 -21.73 1.29
C ARG A 66 -10.34 -22.87 1.92
N LYS A 67 -9.71 -23.73 1.14
CA LYS A 67 -8.80 -24.75 1.67
C LYS A 67 -7.34 -24.27 1.59
N ILE A 68 -6.54 -24.68 2.57
CA ILE A 68 -5.12 -24.33 2.60
C ILE A 68 -4.41 -24.86 1.34
N GLY A 69 -3.56 -24.01 0.74
CA GLY A 69 -2.85 -24.33 -0.51
C GLY A 69 -3.67 -24.09 -1.78
N SER A 70 -4.94 -23.71 -1.67
CA SER A 70 -5.77 -23.32 -2.81
C SER A 70 -5.61 -21.81 -3.11
N PRO A 71 -5.60 -21.40 -4.39
CA PRO A 71 -5.62 -19.97 -4.74
C PRO A 71 -7.01 -19.33 -4.56
N TYR A 72 -8.05 -20.14 -4.33
CA TYR A 72 -9.44 -19.69 -4.26
C TYR A 72 -9.79 -19.26 -2.83
N GLU A 73 -9.31 -18.08 -2.47
CA GLU A 73 -9.46 -17.50 -1.15
C GLU A 73 -10.90 -17.07 -0.85
N GLY A 74 -11.18 -16.85 0.43
CA GLY A 74 -12.49 -16.38 0.90
C GLY A 74 -12.84 -14.95 0.46
N HIS A 75 -11.86 -14.18 0.03
CA HIS A 75 -11.98 -12.90 -0.65
C HIS A 75 -11.21 -12.97 -1.96
N VAL A 76 -11.55 -12.14 -2.92
CA VAL A 76 -10.91 -12.20 -4.24
C VAL A 76 -9.40 -11.99 -4.13
N SER A 77 -8.63 -12.84 -4.80
CA SER A 77 -7.17 -12.81 -4.76
C SER A 77 -6.60 -12.64 -6.17
N ARG A 78 -5.57 -11.79 -6.29
CA ARG A 78 -4.83 -11.57 -7.55
C ARG A 78 -4.10 -12.82 -8.05
N THR A 79 -4.02 -13.87 -7.23
CA THR A 79 -3.51 -15.19 -7.65
C THR A 79 -4.42 -15.88 -8.65
N VAL A 80 -5.69 -15.47 -8.72
CA VAL A 80 -6.70 -16.06 -9.60
C VAL A 80 -6.72 -15.32 -10.94
N PRO A 81 -6.55 -16.03 -12.09
CA PRO A 81 -6.64 -15.42 -13.41
C PRO A 81 -7.97 -14.69 -13.61
N GLY A 82 -7.92 -13.45 -14.07
CA GLY A 82 -9.10 -12.59 -14.22
C GLY A 82 -9.43 -11.73 -13.00
N VAL A 83 -8.62 -11.77 -11.93
CA VAL A 83 -8.66 -10.85 -10.79
C VAL A 83 -7.44 -9.93 -10.86
N TRP A 84 -7.64 -8.63 -11.04
CA TRP A 84 -6.54 -7.67 -11.20
C TRP A 84 -5.94 -7.18 -9.89
N TYR A 85 -6.73 -7.22 -8.81
CA TYR A 85 -6.29 -6.83 -7.47
C TYR A 85 -7.05 -7.62 -6.41
N GLY A 86 -6.35 -8.16 -5.42
CA GLY A 86 -6.96 -8.84 -4.29
C GLY A 86 -7.48 -7.82 -3.28
N THR A 87 -8.74 -7.92 -2.92
CA THR A 87 -9.43 -7.05 -1.96
C THR A 87 -9.94 -7.84 -0.76
N GLY A 88 -10.45 -7.15 0.25
CA GLY A 88 -10.98 -7.78 1.46
C GLY A 88 -11.43 -6.72 2.46
N PRO A 89 -10.54 -5.88 3.00
CA PRO A 89 -10.96 -4.69 3.73
C PRO A 89 -11.80 -3.79 2.83
N LEU A 90 -12.96 -3.37 3.34
CA LEU A 90 -13.96 -2.65 2.56
C LEU A 90 -13.48 -1.25 2.14
N GLY A 91 -13.93 -0.75 0.99
CA GLY A 91 -13.64 0.57 0.46
C GLY A 91 -12.29 0.71 -0.27
N ILE A 92 -11.40 -0.29 -0.24
CA ILE A 92 -10.08 -0.21 -0.85
C ILE A 92 -10.14 -0.34 -2.38
N GLY A 93 -10.92 -1.30 -2.88
CA GLY A 93 -10.93 -1.65 -4.29
C GLY A 93 -11.41 -0.53 -5.22
N VAL A 94 -12.33 0.33 -4.76
CA VAL A 94 -12.79 1.48 -5.57
C VAL A 94 -11.65 2.46 -5.86
N SER A 95 -10.75 2.67 -4.90
CA SER A 95 -9.56 3.51 -5.08
C SER A 95 -8.52 2.86 -5.99
N VAL A 96 -8.39 1.53 -5.93
CA VAL A 96 -7.55 0.75 -6.84
C VAL A 96 -8.06 0.88 -8.28
N ALA A 97 -9.38 0.77 -8.49
CA ALA A 97 -9.99 0.96 -9.81
C ALA A 97 -9.75 2.37 -10.36
N ALA A 98 -9.89 3.40 -9.52
CA ALA A 98 -9.57 4.78 -9.90
C ALA A 98 -8.08 4.92 -10.30
N GLY A 99 -7.17 4.23 -9.60
CA GLY A 99 -5.75 4.18 -9.94
C GLY A 99 -5.48 3.53 -11.30
N PHE A 100 -6.14 2.42 -11.62
CA PHE A 100 -6.06 1.82 -12.97
C PHE A 100 -6.66 2.74 -14.04
N ALA A 101 -7.77 3.41 -13.75
CA ALA A 101 -8.38 4.37 -14.67
C ALA A 101 -7.46 5.57 -14.93
N LEU A 102 -6.80 6.08 -13.90
CA LEU A 102 -5.77 7.11 -14.03
C LEU A 102 -4.58 6.62 -14.85
N GLY A 103 -4.07 5.41 -14.57
CA GLY A 103 -2.97 4.80 -15.33
C GLY A 103 -3.28 4.70 -16.82
N GLU A 104 -4.50 4.29 -17.16
CA GLU A 104 -4.98 4.26 -18.55
C GLU A 104 -5.00 5.65 -19.18
N LYS A 105 -5.50 6.65 -18.44
CA LYS A 105 -5.53 8.04 -18.90
C LYS A 105 -4.13 8.63 -19.10
N LEU A 106 -3.19 8.34 -18.20
CA LEU A 106 -1.80 8.84 -18.29
C LEU A 106 -1.05 8.31 -19.52
N ARG A 107 -1.39 7.11 -20.02
CA ARG A 107 -0.83 6.57 -21.25
C ARG A 107 -1.66 6.89 -22.51
N GLU A 108 -2.65 7.78 -22.38
CA GLU A 108 -3.58 8.15 -23.45
C GLU A 108 -4.34 6.94 -24.05
N GLY A 109 -4.56 5.92 -23.22
CA GLY A 109 -5.31 4.74 -23.59
C GLY A 109 -6.81 4.98 -23.64
N THR A 110 -7.53 4.05 -24.24
CA THR A 110 -8.99 4.14 -24.45
C THR A 110 -9.80 3.13 -23.63
N LYS A 111 -9.13 2.27 -22.87
CA LYS A 111 -9.81 1.23 -22.10
C LYS A 111 -10.51 1.83 -20.88
N ARG A 112 -11.66 1.27 -20.58
CA ARG A 112 -12.40 1.56 -19.36
C ARG A 112 -11.92 0.68 -18.22
N VAL A 113 -12.20 1.13 -17.02
CA VAL A 113 -12.00 0.37 -15.79
C VAL A 113 -13.33 0.29 -15.06
N PHE A 114 -13.71 -0.93 -14.71
CA PHE A 114 -14.94 -1.21 -13.98
C PHE A 114 -14.63 -1.51 -12.52
N ALA A 115 -15.55 -1.11 -11.63
CA ALA A 115 -15.50 -1.52 -10.23
C ALA A 115 -16.87 -1.94 -9.75
N LEU A 116 -16.87 -2.79 -8.72
CA LEU A 116 -18.06 -3.21 -8.00
C LEU A 116 -17.87 -2.89 -6.51
N VAL A 117 -18.87 -2.25 -5.89
CA VAL A 117 -18.90 -1.92 -4.46
C VAL A 117 -20.25 -2.30 -3.86
N GLY A 118 -20.26 -2.82 -2.64
CA GLY A 118 -21.51 -3.04 -1.90
C GLY A 118 -22.03 -1.75 -1.28
N ASP A 119 -23.35 -1.67 -1.04
CA ASP A 119 -23.99 -0.51 -0.41
C ASP A 119 -23.49 -0.27 1.03
N GLY A 120 -23.31 -1.33 1.83
CA GLY A 120 -22.68 -1.23 3.14
C GLY A 120 -21.23 -0.80 3.07
N GLU A 121 -20.47 -1.30 2.08
CA GLU A 121 -19.09 -0.90 1.83
C GLU A 121 -18.98 0.59 1.43
N ALA A 122 -19.96 1.10 0.70
CA ALA A 122 -19.97 2.49 0.25
C ALA A 122 -20.12 3.52 1.41
N GLN A 123 -20.26 3.06 2.65
CA GLN A 123 -20.19 3.89 3.87
C GLN A 123 -18.75 4.23 4.27
N GLU A 124 -17.73 3.48 3.75
CA GLU A 124 -16.34 3.71 4.07
C GLU A 124 -15.86 5.09 3.60
N GLY A 125 -15.10 5.78 4.47
CA GLY A 125 -14.58 7.12 4.19
C GLY A 125 -13.73 7.18 2.93
N GLN A 126 -12.99 6.12 2.62
CA GLN A 126 -12.15 6.01 1.43
C GLN A 126 -12.97 6.05 0.12
N VAL A 127 -14.23 5.63 0.14
CA VAL A 127 -15.12 5.76 -1.03
C VAL A 127 -15.35 7.23 -1.37
N TYR A 128 -15.53 8.09 -0.37
CA TYR A 128 -15.68 9.54 -0.56
C TYR A 128 -14.38 10.20 -1.03
N GLU A 129 -13.23 9.76 -0.53
CA GLU A 129 -11.92 10.18 -1.04
C GLU A 129 -11.80 9.87 -2.55
N MET A 130 -12.13 8.64 -2.94
CA MET A 130 -12.12 8.18 -4.34
C MET A 130 -13.11 8.96 -5.22
N MET A 131 -14.31 9.25 -4.72
CA MET A 131 -15.32 10.02 -5.46
C MET A 131 -14.79 11.39 -5.85
N ASN A 132 -14.21 12.12 -4.88
CA ASN A 132 -13.64 13.45 -5.09
C ASN A 132 -12.46 13.41 -6.06
N PHE A 133 -11.54 12.45 -5.88
CA PHE A 133 -10.39 12.26 -6.75
C PHE A 133 -10.80 11.97 -8.20
N SER A 134 -11.70 11.03 -8.40
CA SER A 134 -12.13 10.61 -9.74
C SER A 134 -12.78 11.75 -10.51
N LYS A 135 -13.60 12.55 -9.83
CA LYS A 135 -14.19 13.77 -10.40
C LYS A 135 -13.15 14.82 -10.72
N GLN A 136 -12.23 15.10 -9.79
CA GLN A 136 -11.18 16.11 -9.95
C GLN A 136 -10.25 15.79 -11.11
N HIS A 137 -9.90 14.51 -11.27
CA HIS A 137 -9.05 14.05 -12.37
C HIS A 137 -9.83 13.73 -13.66
N GLY A 138 -11.15 13.92 -13.69
CA GLY A 138 -11.99 13.71 -14.87
C GLY A 138 -11.84 12.29 -15.42
N LEU A 139 -11.97 11.25 -14.56
CA LEU A 139 -11.81 9.86 -14.94
C LEU A 139 -13.06 9.34 -15.67
N GLY A 140 -13.34 9.84 -16.88
CA GLY A 140 -14.48 9.41 -17.70
C GLY A 140 -14.41 7.97 -18.19
N ASN A 141 -13.28 7.30 -17.97
CA ASN A 141 -13.08 5.88 -18.23
C ASN A 141 -13.31 5.01 -16.99
N TYR A 142 -13.80 5.56 -15.89
CA TYR A 142 -14.12 4.83 -14.66
C TYR A 142 -15.63 4.64 -14.51
N ILE A 143 -16.07 3.37 -14.49
CA ILE A 143 -17.48 2.97 -14.31
C ILE A 143 -17.57 2.14 -13.04
N LEU A 144 -18.32 2.64 -12.05
CA LEU A 144 -18.57 2.00 -10.76
C LEU A 144 -20.00 1.44 -10.74
N PHE A 145 -20.16 0.21 -10.25
CA PHE A 145 -21.45 -0.37 -9.94
C PHE A 145 -21.61 -0.47 -8.43
N VAL A 146 -22.69 0.07 -7.90
CA VAL A 146 -23.11 -0.09 -6.50
C VAL A 146 -24.15 -1.21 -6.43
N ASP A 147 -23.82 -2.32 -5.76
CA ASP A 147 -24.77 -3.38 -5.43
C ASP A 147 -25.69 -2.89 -4.30
N TYR A 148 -26.81 -2.30 -4.69
CA TYR A 148 -27.76 -1.67 -3.77
C TYR A 148 -28.85 -2.67 -3.37
N ASN A 149 -28.46 -3.71 -2.65
CA ASN A 149 -29.34 -4.79 -2.16
C ASN A 149 -29.97 -4.48 -0.80
N ARG A 150 -29.56 -3.41 -0.13
CA ARG A 150 -30.06 -2.88 1.14
C ARG A 150 -29.90 -3.82 2.34
N VAL A 151 -28.92 -4.73 2.28
CA VAL A 151 -28.64 -5.69 3.36
C VAL A 151 -27.18 -5.69 3.72
N GLN A 152 -26.91 -5.51 5.01
CA GLN A 152 -25.57 -5.65 5.60
C GLN A 152 -25.48 -6.88 6.48
N LEU A 153 -24.27 -7.17 7.00
CA LEU A 153 -24.05 -8.34 7.86
C LEU A 153 -24.88 -8.31 9.14
N SER A 154 -25.06 -7.13 9.74
CA SER A 154 -25.77 -6.98 11.00
C SER A 154 -27.29 -6.84 10.84
N ASP A 155 -27.75 -6.15 9.77
CA ASP A 155 -29.18 -5.88 9.55
C ASP A 155 -29.41 -5.22 8.19
N SER A 156 -30.62 -4.72 7.94
CA SER A 156 -30.95 -3.92 6.77
C SER A 156 -30.17 -2.60 6.73
N LEU A 157 -29.88 -2.10 5.54
CA LEU A 157 -29.21 -0.81 5.37
C LEU A 157 -29.98 0.32 6.08
N HIS A 158 -31.31 0.30 5.99
CA HIS A 158 -32.17 1.31 6.61
C HIS A 158 -32.02 1.37 8.14
N SER A 159 -31.81 0.24 8.81
CA SER A 159 -31.65 0.22 10.28
C SER A 159 -30.25 0.62 10.73
N ILE A 160 -29.24 0.55 9.86
CA ILE A 160 -27.83 0.87 10.18
C ILE A 160 -27.47 2.28 9.72
N THR A 161 -27.51 2.53 8.40
CA THR A 161 -27.19 3.82 7.80
C THR A 161 -27.91 3.95 6.45
N ASP A 162 -29.00 4.67 6.42
CA ASP A 162 -29.87 4.83 5.25
C ASP A 162 -29.34 5.93 4.32
N ASN A 163 -28.38 5.58 3.48
CA ASN A 163 -27.77 6.49 2.52
C ASN A 163 -28.51 6.47 1.17
N ASP A 164 -28.73 7.65 0.61
CA ASP A 164 -29.17 7.84 -0.77
C ASP A 164 -27.92 7.96 -1.68
N TYR A 165 -27.45 6.83 -2.19
CA TYR A 165 -26.25 6.79 -3.02
C TYR A 165 -26.38 7.58 -4.31
N ARG A 166 -27.57 7.66 -4.90
CA ARG A 166 -27.82 8.51 -6.05
C ARG A 166 -27.44 9.95 -5.75
N LYS A 167 -28.02 10.52 -4.69
CA LYS A 167 -27.75 11.92 -4.30
C LYS A 167 -26.30 12.14 -3.89
N LEU A 168 -25.68 11.18 -3.21
CA LEU A 168 -24.29 11.29 -2.80
C LEU A 168 -23.33 11.38 -4.01
N PHE A 169 -23.49 10.54 -5.01
CA PHE A 169 -22.67 10.56 -6.21
C PHE A 169 -22.99 11.77 -7.10
N GLU A 170 -24.25 12.16 -7.24
CA GLU A 170 -24.64 13.39 -7.94
C GLU A 170 -23.99 14.62 -7.32
N ALA A 171 -24.03 14.75 -5.98
CA ALA A 171 -23.40 15.85 -5.24
C ALA A 171 -21.87 15.87 -5.41
N ALA A 172 -21.25 14.70 -5.55
CA ALA A 172 -19.81 14.58 -5.87
C ALA A 172 -19.49 14.88 -7.34
N GLY A 173 -20.49 15.14 -8.19
CA GLY A 173 -20.33 15.50 -9.60
C GLY A 173 -20.13 14.32 -10.55
N TRP A 174 -20.50 13.11 -10.14
CA TRP A 174 -20.53 11.92 -10.98
C TRP A 174 -21.76 11.92 -11.90
N HIS A 175 -21.69 11.17 -12.99
CA HIS A 175 -22.86 10.82 -13.78
C HIS A 175 -23.50 9.57 -13.17
N VAL A 176 -24.78 9.66 -12.80
CA VAL A 176 -25.50 8.60 -12.07
C VAL A 176 -26.57 8.00 -12.95
N ILE A 177 -26.62 6.68 -13.02
CA ILE A 177 -27.64 5.90 -13.72
C ILE A 177 -28.24 4.89 -12.73
N ASP A 178 -29.54 4.97 -12.46
CA ASP A 178 -30.24 3.91 -11.73
C ASP A 178 -30.58 2.77 -12.68
N VAL A 179 -30.40 1.53 -12.20
CA VAL A 179 -30.65 0.35 -13.03
C VAL A 179 -31.24 -0.79 -12.20
N ASP A 180 -32.16 -1.55 -12.77
CA ASP A 180 -32.54 -2.87 -12.24
C ASP A 180 -31.40 -3.85 -12.48
N ALA A 181 -30.78 -4.31 -11.41
CA ALA A 181 -29.59 -5.18 -11.45
C ALA A 181 -29.90 -6.62 -11.91
N HIS A 182 -31.18 -6.96 -12.12
CA HIS A 182 -31.62 -8.27 -12.57
C HIS A 182 -32.28 -8.25 -13.95
N ASP A 183 -32.36 -7.06 -14.59
CA ASP A 183 -32.76 -6.93 -15.99
C ASP A 183 -31.54 -6.73 -16.89
N TYR A 184 -31.15 -7.77 -17.61
CA TYR A 184 -30.00 -7.75 -18.52
C TYR A 184 -30.07 -6.68 -19.60
N GLN A 185 -31.28 -6.39 -20.13
CA GLN A 185 -31.46 -5.37 -21.16
C GLN A 185 -31.25 -3.98 -20.59
N SER A 186 -31.80 -3.72 -19.40
CA SER A 186 -31.61 -2.46 -18.66
C SER A 186 -30.12 -2.24 -18.31
N MET A 187 -29.47 -3.27 -17.76
CA MET A 187 -28.03 -3.21 -17.44
C MET A 187 -27.15 -2.98 -18.67
N TRP A 188 -27.46 -3.66 -19.78
CA TRP A 188 -26.70 -3.46 -21.03
C TRP A 188 -26.85 -2.05 -21.57
N GLN A 189 -28.06 -1.51 -21.55
CA GLN A 189 -28.32 -0.12 -21.95
C GLN A 189 -27.57 0.86 -21.04
N ALA A 190 -27.63 0.66 -19.72
CA ALA A 190 -26.92 1.50 -18.75
C ALA A 190 -25.38 1.47 -18.97
N LEU A 191 -24.80 0.32 -19.26
CA LEU A 191 -23.37 0.18 -19.61
C LEU A 191 -23.03 0.86 -20.93
N SER A 192 -23.92 0.77 -21.92
CA SER A 192 -23.79 1.48 -23.19
C SER A 192 -23.80 3.00 -22.99
N ASP A 193 -24.77 3.51 -22.24
CA ASP A 193 -24.93 4.94 -21.93
C ASP A 193 -23.71 5.43 -21.12
N ALA A 194 -23.28 4.68 -20.10
CA ALA A 194 -22.09 4.97 -19.32
C ALA A 194 -20.84 5.10 -20.20
N SER A 195 -20.75 4.26 -21.24
CA SER A 195 -19.63 4.26 -22.19
C SER A 195 -19.57 5.51 -23.07
N GLY A 196 -20.70 6.19 -23.24
CA GLY A 196 -20.83 7.44 -24.00
C GLY A 196 -20.50 8.70 -23.19
N VAL A 197 -20.39 8.60 -21.86
CA VAL A 197 -20.10 9.74 -20.99
C VAL A 197 -18.63 10.15 -21.11
N VAL A 198 -18.38 11.43 -21.34
CA VAL A 198 -17.04 11.97 -21.50
C VAL A 198 -16.68 12.89 -20.34
N GLY A 199 -15.45 12.74 -19.82
CA GLY A 199 -14.85 13.67 -18.84
C GLY A 199 -15.42 13.60 -17.42
N LYS A 200 -16.35 12.67 -17.15
CA LYS A 200 -16.91 12.43 -15.81
C LYS A 200 -16.92 10.94 -15.49
N PRO A 201 -16.58 10.53 -14.27
CA PRO A 201 -16.80 9.16 -13.84
C PRO A 201 -18.29 8.84 -13.78
N VAL A 202 -18.63 7.57 -13.96
CA VAL A 202 -20.01 7.09 -14.01
C VAL A 202 -20.25 6.10 -12.87
N VAL A 203 -21.41 6.20 -12.22
CA VAL A 203 -21.88 5.20 -11.28
C VAL A 203 -23.23 4.64 -11.73
N LEU A 204 -23.33 3.32 -11.73
CA LEU A 204 -24.58 2.57 -11.89
C LEU A 204 -25.06 2.20 -10.49
N VAL A 205 -26.18 2.74 -10.05
CA VAL A 205 -26.83 2.34 -8.79
C VAL A 205 -27.76 1.18 -9.12
N GLY A 206 -27.25 -0.04 -8.88
CA GLY A 206 -27.93 -1.28 -9.22
C GLY A 206 -28.87 -1.73 -8.12
N HIS A 207 -30.18 -1.54 -8.32
CA HIS A 207 -31.21 -2.05 -7.41
C HIS A 207 -31.27 -3.57 -7.52
N SER A 208 -30.72 -4.24 -6.51
CA SER A 208 -30.54 -5.70 -6.50
C SER A 208 -31.23 -6.36 -5.31
N ILE A 209 -31.31 -7.69 -5.35
CA ILE A 209 -31.91 -8.50 -4.31
C ILE A 209 -30.86 -9.53 -3.83
N MET A 210 -30.51 -9.49 -2.53
CA MET A 210 -29.61 -10.48 -1.96
C MET A 210 -30.19 -11.89 -2.10
N GLY A 211 -29.40 -12.83 -2.64
CA GLY A 211 -29.86 -14.21 -2.84
C GLY A 211 -30.75 -14.43 -4.05
N LYS A 212 -30.80 -13.49 -5.02
CA LYS A 212 -31.59 -13.55 -6.25
C LYS A 212 -31.51 -14.89 -6.96
N GLY A 213 -32.66 -15.38 -7.44
CA GLY A 213 -32.77 -16.63 -8.20
C GLY A 213 -32.74 -17.91 -7.36
N VAL A 214 -32.57 -17.81 -6.04
CA VAL A 214 -32.52 -18.96 -5.14
C VAL A 214 -33.69 -18.92 -4.15
N PRO A 215 -34.65 -19.87 -4.26
CA PRO A 215 -35.80 -19.93 -3.35
C PRO A 215 -35.36 -19.96 -1.87
N GLY A 216 -36.02 -19.20 -1.03
CA GLY A 216 -35.70 -19.00 0.40
C GLY A 216 -34.63 -17.96 0.65
N MET A 217 -33.65 -17.79 -0.25
CA MET A 217 -32.66 -16.71 -0.14
C MET A 217 -33.20 -15.41 -0.72
N GLU A 218 -33.90 -15.47 -1.86
CA GLU A 218 -34.50 -14.30 -2.51
C GLU A 218 -35.61 -13.69 -1.64
N GLU A 219 -36.45 -14.50 -1.02
CA GLU A 219 -37.50 -14.02 -0.12
C GLU A 219 -36.93 -13.32 1.11
N ASP A 220 -35.85 -13.86 1.68
CA ASP A 220 -35.14 -13.19 2.79
C ASP A 220 -34.49 -11.88 2.30
N GLY A 221 -33.91 -11.87 1.10
CA GLY A 221 -33.35 -10.65 0.47
C GLY A 221 -34.40 -9.57 0.24
N LEU A 222 -35.57 -9.93 -0.29
CA LEU A 222 -36.71 -9.02 -0.46
C LEU A 222 -37.22 -8.46 0.87
N ALA A 223 -37.12 -9.26 1.94
CA ALA A 223 -37.46 -8.84 3.29
C ALA A 223 -36.29 -8.11 4.01
N HIS A 224 -35.21 -7.81 3.31
CA HIS A 224 -33.98 -7.19 3.81
C HIS A 224 -33.38 -7.90 5.03
N LYS A 225 -33.45 -9.23 5.10
CA LYS A 225 -32.87 -10.04 6.18
C LYS A 225 -31.45 -10.44 5.84
N ALA A 226 -30.56 -10.35 6.82
CA ALA A 226 -29.13 -10.68 6.69
C ALA A 226 -28.82 -12.20 6.73
N THR A 227 -29.82 -13.08 6.77
CA THR A 227 -29.66 -14.54 6.98
C THR A 227 -28.59 -15.15 6.09
N TRP A 228 -28.55 -14.78 4.81
CA TRP A 228 -27.68 -15.37 3.79
C TRP A 228 -26.46 -14.52 3.45
N HIS A 229 -26.23 -13.46 4.19
CA HIS A 229 -25.06 -12.60 3.95
C HIS A 229 -23.75 -13.39 4.10
N GLY A 230 -23.57 -14.12 5.21
CA GLY A 230 -22.36 -14.89 5.51
C GLY A 230 -22.60 -16.35 5.86
N LYS A 231 -23.80 -16.91 5.61
CA LYS A 231 -24.17 -18.28 5.95
C LYS A 231 -24.18 -19.16 4.70
N ALA A 232 -23.44 -20.25 4.71
CA ALA A 232 -23.51 -21.26 3.66
C ALA A 232 -24.78 -22.11 3.79
N ALA A 233 -25.31 -22.58 2.65
CA ALA A 233 -26.42 -23.53 2.64
C ALA A 233 -25.96 -24.91 3.11
N GLU A 234 -26.80 -25.59 3.91
CA GLU A 234 -26.60 -26.98 4.29
C GLU A 234 -26.66 -27.89 3.05
N PRO A 235 -25.98 -29.07 3.03
CA PRO A 235 -25.89 -29.92 1.85
C PRO A 235 -27.24 -30.33 1.26
N GLU A 236 -28.25 -30.63 2.08
CA GLU A 236 -29.58 -31.00 1.63
C GLU A 236 -30.31 -29.83 0.94
N LEU A 237 -30.20 -28.63 1.49
CA LEU A 237 -30.76 -27.43 0.88
C LEU A 237 -30.04 -27.11 -0.43
N ALA A 238 -28.70 -27.16 -0.44
CA ALA A 238 -27.89 -26.94 -1.63
C ALA A 238 -28.26 -27.92 -2.77
N ALA A 239 -28.49 -29.19 -2.47
CA ALA A 239 -28.93 -30.16 -3.47
C ALA A 239 -30.28 -29.80 -4.10
N LYS A 240 -31.24 -29.34 -3.28
CA LYS A 240 -32.56 -28.86 -3.78
C LYS A 240 -32.42 -27.62 -4.65
N ILE A 241 -31.59 -26.68 -4.24
CA ILE A 241 -31.30 -25.44 -5.02
C ILE A 241 -30.71 -25.82 -6.38
N LEU A 242 -29.70 -26.69 -6.41
CA LEU A 242 -29.08 -27.14 -7.67
C LEU A 242 -30.06 -27.82 -8.63
N GLN A 243 -31.04 -28.57 -8.10
CA GLN A 243 -32.09 -29.17 -8.93
C GLN A 243 -33.00 -28.10 -9.57
N SER A 244 -33.29 -27.00 -8.89
CA SER A 244 -34.11 -25.89 -9.43
C SER A 244 -33.40 -25.04 -10.48
N LEU A 245 -32.07 -25.12 -10.54
CA LEU A 245 -31.21 -24.33 -11.44
C LEU A 245 -30.67 -25.16 -12.64
N MET A 246 -31.23 -26.32 -12.91
CA MET A 246 -30.79 -27.15 -14.04
C MET A 246 -31.16 -26.46 -15.37
N ILE A 247 -30.16 -26.37 -16.26
CA ILE A 247 -30.32 -25.88 -17.63
C ILE A 247 -30.54 -27.03 -18.59
N SER A 248 -31.27 -26.77 -19.68
CA SER A 248 -31.50 -27.69 -20.77
C SER A 248 -30.24 -27.99 -21.61
N ASP A 249 -30.27 -29.05 -22.43
CA ASP A 249 -29.16 -29.33 -23.33
C ASP A 249 -29.01 -28.26 -24.43
N ASP A 250 -30.11 -27.65 -24.88
CA ASP A 250 -30.09 -26.54 -25.84
C ASP A 250 -29.41 -25.32 -25.27
N GLU A 251 -29.73 -24.94 -24.02
CA GLU A 251 -29.06 -23.83 -23.32
C GLU A 251 -27.58 -24.13 -23.11
N ARG A 252 -27.22 -25.37 -22.80
CA ARG A 252 -25.81 -25.80 -22.69
C ARG A 252 -25.08 -25.65 -24.02
N GLY A 253 -25.71 -26.03 -25.14
CA GLY A 253 -25.15 -25.83 -26.48
C GLY A 253 -24.89 -24.36 -26.80
N LEU A 254 -25.80 -23.44 -26.43
CA LEU A 254 -25.61 -22.00 -26.59
C LEU A 254 -24.41 -21.47 -25.79
N ILE A 255 -24.22 -21.96 -24.56
CA ILE A 255 -23.06 -21.60 -23.73
C ILE A 255 -21.77 -22.10 -24.37
N GLU A 256 -21.70 -23.33 -24.85
CA GLU A 256 -20.52 -23.88 -25.53
C GLU A 256 -20.15 -23.08 -26.78
N ASP A 257 -21.13 -22.72 -27.60
CA ASP A 257 -20.95 -21.87 -28.77
C ASP A 257 -20.42 -20.47 -28.40
N PHE A 258 -20.91 -19.91 -27.30
CA PHE A 258 -20.43 -18.63 -26.80
C PHE A 258 -18.96 -18.70 -26.33
N LEU A 259 -18.58 -19.76 -25.61
CA LEU A 259 -17.23 -19.95 -25.09
C LEU A 259 -16.16 -20.02 -26.20
N GLN A 260 -16.54 -20.46 -27.42
CA GLN A 260 -15.65 -20.45 -28.59
C GLN A 260 -15.42 -19.06 -29.18
N LYS A 261 -16.28 -18.08 -28.88
CA LYS A 261 -16.23 -16.70 -29.40
C LYS A 261 -15.46 -15.74 -28.50
N ILE A 262 -14.93 -16.22 -27.37
CA ILE A 262 -14.12 -15.42 -26.43
C ILE A 262 -12.82 -14.99 -27.10
N LYS A 263 -12.56 -13.68 -27.13
CA LYS A 263 -11.37 -13.08 -27.77
C LYS A 263 -10.22 -12.87 -26.80
N TRP A 264 -10.52 -12.60 -25.54
CA TRP A 264 -9.53 -12.33 -24.51
C TRP A 264 -9.61 -13.36 -23.39
N ARG A 265 -8.47 -13.85 -22.95
CA ARG A 265 -8.32 -14.71 -21.78
C ARG A 265 -7.18 -14.18 -20.92
N PRO A 266 -7.31 -14.21 -19.58
CA PRO A 266 -6.21 -13.82 -18.71
C PRO A 266 -5.04 -14.78 -18.88
N GLU A 267 -3.81 -14.26 -18.75
CA GLU A 267 -2.64 -15.12 -18.64
C GLU A 267 -2.76 -16.01 -17.39
N LYS A 268 -2.26 -17.24 -17.49
CA LYS A 268 -2.20 -18.12 -16.31
C LYS A 268 -1.32 -17.47 -15.27
N SER A 269 -1.90 -17.18 -14.11
CA SER A 269 -1.15 -16.55 -13.05
C SER A 269 -0.15 -17.54 -12.44
N SER A 270 1.15 -17.20 -12.50
CA SER A 270 2.15 -17.78 -11.61
C SER A 270 2.27 -16.84 -10.40
N PHE A 271 1.83 -17.27 -9.23
CA PHE A 271 2.01 -16.46 -8.02
C PHE A 271 3.26 -16.90 -7.24
N PRO A 272 4.05 -15.99 -6.69
CA PRO A 272 3.92 -14.54 -6.91
C PRO A 272 4.14 -14.22 -8.40
N GLN A 273 3.22 -13.48 -9.00
CA GLN A 273 3.45 -12.98 -10.34
C GLN A 273 4.76 -12.20 -10.29
N SER A 274 5.79 -12.71 -10.97
CA SER A 274 7.01 -11.95 -11.21
C SER A 274 6.66 -10.81 -12.15
N LEU A 275 6.19 -9.70 -11.57
CA LEU A 275 6.15 -8.46 -12.32
C LEU A 275 7.60 -8.17 -12.67
N SER A 276 7.91 -8.14 -13.95
CA SER A 276 9.25 -7.77 -14.40
C SER A 276 9.55 -6.37 -13.86
N PRO A 277 10.73 -6.17 -13.25
CA PRO A 277 11.11 -4.82 -12.83
C PRO A 277 11.00 -3.88 -14.01
N VAL A 278 10.30 -2.77 -13.82
CA VAL A 278 10.25 -1.73 -14.86
C VAL A 278 11.67 -1.17 -14.99
N PRO A 279 12.27 -1.17 -16.20
CA PRO A 279 13.60 -0.59 -16.38
C PRO A 279 13.59 0.89 -16.00
N ILE A 280 14.49 1.28 -15.11
CA ILE A 280 14.62 2.67 -14.63
C ILE A 280 16.01 3.19 -14.97
N ASN A 281 16.06 4.30 -15.69
CA ASN A 281 17.28 5.11 -15.79
C ASN A 281 17.47 5.82 -14.44
N LYS A 282 18.54 5.46 -13.73
CA LYS A 282 18.81 5.99 -12.37
C LYS A 282 19.21 7.47 -12.36
N GLY A 283 19.44 8.09 -13.52
CA GLY A 283 19.91 9.46 -13.62
C GLY A 283 21.30 9.65 -13.03
N THR A 284 21.63 10.87 -12.62
CA THR A 284 22.94 11.22 -12.05
C THR A 284 22.81 11.47 -10.54
N PRO A 285 23.60 10.76 -9.70
CA PRO A 285 23.61 11.01 -8.27
C PRO A 285 23.94 12.47 -7.91
N ILE A 286 23.14 13.06 -7.02
CA ILE A 286 23.36 14.40 -6.48
C ILE A 286 24.24 14.26 -5.24
N VAL A 287 25.33 15.03 -5.18
CA VAL A 287 26.25 15.07 -4.04
C VAL A 287 26.16 16.43 -3.37
N TYR A 288 25.77 16.43 -2.10
CA TYR A 288 25.78 17.59 -1.22
C TYR A 288 27.17 17.68 -0.55
N THR A 289 27.71 18.89 -0.46
CA THR A 289 29.04 19.14 0.13
C THR A 289 28.96 19.39 1.63
N THR A 290 30.11 19.41 2.29
CA THR A 290 30.21 19.69 3.74
C THR A 290 29.81 21.12 4.12
N GLU A 291 29.76 22.02 3.16
CA GLU A 291 29.35 23.42 3.34
C GLU A 291 27.83 23.61 3.29
N GLU A 292 27.10 22.60 2.78
CA GLU A 292 25.66 22.68 2.61
C GLU A 292 24.91 22.08 3.80
N MET A 293 24.07 22.89 4.43
CA MET A 293 23.09 22.41 5.42
C MET A 293 21.76 22.15 4.71
N THR A 294 21.42 20.88 4.52
CA THR A 294 20.15 20.49 3.89
C THR A 294 19.46 19.37 4.67
N ASP A 295 18.26 19.02 4.29
CA ASP A 295 17.48 17.94 4.90
C ASP A 295 17.25 16.79 3.91
N CYS A 296 16.98 15.60 4.44
CA CYS A 296 16.73 14.41 3.63
C CYS A 296 15.52 14.57 2.70
N ARG A 297 14.49 15.34 3.09
CA ARG A 297 13.31 15.59 2.27
C ARG A 297 13.66 16.37 1.00
N THR A 298 14.51 17.39 1.13
CA THR A 298 15.01 18.17 -0.02
C THR A 298 15.83 17.28 -0.96
N ALA A 299 16.69 16.42 -0.41
CA ALA A 299 17.45 15.45 -1.18
C ALA A 299 16.53 14.45 -1.90
N TYR A 300 15.51 13.93 -1.21
CA TYR A 300 14.48 13.11 -1.80
C TYR A 300 13.79 13.79 -2.98
N GLY A 301 13.27 15.00 -2.78
CA GLY A 301 12.51 15.70 -3.82
C GLY A 301 13.35 16.02 -5.07
N LYS A 302 14.65 16.36 -4.90
CA LYS A 302 15.57 16.58 -6.02
C LYS A 302 15.93 15.28 -6.75
N ALA A 303 16.17 14.18 -6.01
CA ALA A 303 16.42 12.85 -6.61
C ALA A 303 15.18 12.34 -7.37
N LEU A 304 13.98 12.56 -6.82
CA LEU A 304 12.72 12.20 -7.47
C LEU A 304 12.51 13.00 -8.76
N LEU A 305 12.80 14.29 -8.76
CA LEU A 305 12.73 15.11 -9.97
C LEU A 305 13.68 14.59 -11.06
N ASP A 306 14.93 14.33 -10.72
CA ASP A 306 15.91 13.79 -11.67
C ASP A 306 15.46 12.43 -12.23
N LEU A 307 14.96 11.53 -11.38
CA LEU A 307 14.38 10.26 -11.81
C LEU A 307 13.18 10.44 -12.76
N ALA A 308 12.27 11.35 -12.43
CA ALA A 308 11.09 11.64 -13.24
C ALA A 308 11.43 12.26 -14.61
N GLN A 309 12.47 13.10 -14.67
CA GLN A 309 12.98 13.65 -15.93
C GLN A 309 13.49 12.58 -16.90
N HIS A 310 14.06 11.50 -16.37
CA HIS A 310 14.59 10.40 -17.17
C HIS A 310 13.58 9.27 -17.43
N ASN A 311 12.45 9.24 -16.67
CA ASN A 311 11.49 8.13 -16.71
C ASN A 311 10.05 8.65 -16.64
N LYS A 312 9.31 8.58 -17.72
CA LYS A 312 7.89 9.02 -17.76
C LYS A 312 6.96 8.22 -16.85
N ASN A 313 7.36 7.03 -16.48
CA ASN A 313 6.60 6.14 -15.58
C ASN A 313 6.90 6.34 -14.09
N VAL A 314 7.84 7.20 -13.72
CA VAL A 314 8.05 7.64 -12.34
C VAL A 314 7.05 8.73 -12.01
N LEU A 315 6.21 8.50 -10.99
CA LEU A 315 5.15 9.41 -10.57
C LEU A 315 5.35 9.86 -9.13
N ALA A 316 5.02 11.12 -8.85
CA ALA A 316 4.98 11.69 -7.51
C ALA A 316 3.53 11.87 -7.07
N LEU A 317 3.11 11.20 -5.99
CA LEU A 317 1.77 11.35 -5.41
C LEU A 317 1.86 12.01 -4.03
N THR A 318 0.88 12.86 -3.71
CA THR A 318 0.77 13.47 -2.37
C THR A 318 -0.69 13.77 -2.03
N ALA A 319 -0.93 13.96 -0.73
CA ALA A 319 -2.23 14.32 -0.16
C ALA A 319 -2.16 15.72 0.46
N ASP A 320 -2.24 16.75 -0.40
CA ASP A 320 -2.21 18.18 -0.05
C ASP A 320 -0.94 18.65 0.69
N LEU A 321 0.18 17.92 0.57
CA LEU A 321 1.42 18.18 1.30
C LEU A 321 2.64 18.43 0.40
N ARG A 322 2.45 18.70 -0.91
CA ARG A 322 3.53 18.76 -1.91
C ARG A 322 4.74 19.62 -1.51
N ALA A 323 4.51 20.76 -0.85
CA ALA A 323 5.59 21.64 -0.38
C ALA A 323 6.36 21.02 0.79
N SER A 324 5.66 20.41 1.74
CA SER A 324 6.24 19.81 2.95
C SER A 324 7.01 18.52 2.66
N VAL A 325 6.46 17.66 1.79
CA VAL A 325 7.10 16.40 1.39
C VAL A 325 8.04 16.55 0.19
N MET A 326 8.24 17.77 -0.31
CA MET A 326 9.15 18.13 -1.41
C MET A 326 8.81 17.54 -2.79
N THR A 327 7.63 16.99 -3.01
CA THR A 327 7.15 16.61 -4.35
C THR A 327 6.87 17.84 -5.24
N LYS A 328 6.91 19.04 -4.67
CA LYS A 328 6.81 20.32 -5.38
C LYS A 328 7.78 20.45 -6.54
N PHE A 329 8.99 19.90 -6.44
CA PHE A 329 9.97 19.98 -7.52
C PHE A 329 9.49 19.25 -8.79
N VAL A 330 8.82 18.12 -8.63
CA VAL A 330 8.17 17.40 -9.75
C VAL A 330 6.98 18.21 -10.26
N TYR A 331 6.13 18.72 -9.37
CA TYR A 331 4.98 19.55 -9.74
C TYR A 331 5.38 20.77 -10.58
N GLU A 332 6.43 21.48 -10.19
CA GLU A 332 6.90 22.71 -10.86
C GLU A 332 7.51 22.44 -12.25
N LYS A 333 8.15 21.29 -12.47
CA LYS A 333 8.88 20.98 -13.69
C LYS A 333 8.18 19.97 -14.60
N LEU A 334 7.45 19.02 -14.02
CA LEU A 334 6.81 17.88 -14.69
C LEU A 334 5.39 17.66 -14.13
N PRO A 335 4.48 18.65 -14.25
CA PRO A 335 3.16 18.57 -13.61
C PRO A 335 2.35 17.34 -14.04
N ALA A 336 2.58 16.79 -15.25
CA ALA A 336 1.92 15.58 -15.73
C ALA A 336 2.34 14.30 -14.96
N GLN A 337 3.49 14.32 -14.27
CA GLN A 337 3.97 13.21 -13.43
C GLN A 337 3.71 13.45 -11.94
N HIS A 338 3.03 14.54 -11.58
CA HIS A 338 2.62 14.84 -10.22
C HIS A 338 1.11 14.65 -10.07
N ILE A 339 0.71 13.79 -9.14
CA ILE A 339 -0.68 13.47 -8.85
C ILE A 339 -1.05 14.02 -7.49
N GLU A 340 -1.95 14.98 -7.46
CA GLU A 340 -2.52 15.52 -6.23
C GLU A 340 -3.80 14.76 -5.88
N CYS A 341 -3.81 14.13 -4.72
CA CYS A 341 -4.95 13.31 -4.27
C CYS A 341 -5.95 14.09 -3.40
N GLY A 342 -5.58 15.32 -2.96
CA GLY A 342 -6.28 16.01 -1.89
C GLY A 342 -5.97 15.38 -0.53
N ILE A 343 -6.66 15.80 0.54
CA ILE A 343 -6.50 15.20 1.88
C ILE A 343 -7.18 13.82 1.87
N ALA A 344 -6.49 12.83 1.33
CA ALA A 344 -7.01 11.50 0.98
C ALA A 344 -5.88 10.45 0.98
N GLU A 345 -5.24 10.23 2.12
CA GLU A 345 -4.07 9.34 2.24
C GLU A 345 -4.41 7.89 1.97
N GLN A 346 -5.63 7.44 2.32
CA GLN A 346 -6.11 6.08 2.07
C GLN A 346 -6.26 5.84 0.56
N HIS A 347 -6.93 6.75 -0.14
CA HIS A 347 -7.07 6.71 -1.59
C HIS A 347 -5.71 6.75 -2.27
N MET A 348 -4.83 7.69 -1.90
CA MET A 348 -3.48 7.85 -2.44
C MET A 348 -2.69 6.55 -2.38
N MET A 349 -2.72 5.84 -1.26
CA MET A 349 -2.00 4.58 -1.06
C MET A 349 -2.55 3.47 -1.96
N SER A 350 -3.87 3.30 -2.02
CA SER A 350 -4.52 2.27 -2.85
C SER A 350 -4.35 2.56 -4.35
N CYS A 351 -4.49 3.81 -4.75
CA CYS A 351 -4.25 4.29 -6.12
C CYS A 351 -2.80 4.01 -6.56
N SER A 352 -1.83 4.27 -5.66
CA SER A 352 -0.41 3.94 -5.91
C SER A 352 -0.20 2.45 -6.15
N GLY A 353 -0.92 1.58 -5.42
CA GLY A 353 -0.89 0.14 -5.64
C GLY A 353 -1.28 -0.24 -7.07
N ALA A 354 -2.39 0.29 -7.54
CA ALA A 354 -2.88 0.06 -8.91
C ALA A 354 -1.91 0.57 -9.97
N LEU A 355 -1.44 1.81 -9.83
CA LEU A 355 -0.46 2.40 -10.75
C LEU A 355 0.81 1.54 -10.84
N SER A 356 1.27 0.99 -9.72
CA SER A 356 2.45 0.15 -9.70
C SER A 356 2.27 -1.18 -10.44
N LEU A 357 1.06 -1.74 -10.43
CA LEU A 357 0.72 -2.94 -11.20
C LEU A 357 0.52 -2.65 -12.68
N ASP A 358 0.35 -1.39 -13.04
CA ASP A 358 0.18 -0.89 -14.41
C ASP A 358 1.50 -0.41 -15.05
N GLY A 359 2.64 -0.69 -14.40
CA GLY A 359 3.97 -0.39 -14.94
C GLY A 359 4.50 0.99 -14.58
N TYR A 360 3.86 1.70 -13.65
CA TYR A 360 4.39 2.93 -13.07
C TYR A 360 5.24 2.64 -11.82
N VAL A 361 6.07 3.60 -11.45
CA VAL A 361 6.83 3.59 -10.18
C VAL A 361 6.34 4.78 -9.36
N PRO A 362 5.25 4.60 -8.58
CA PRO A 362 4.67 5.67 -7.79
C PRO A 362 5.46 5.91 -6.50
N PHE A 363 5.89 7.14 -6.29
CA PHE A 363 6.38 7.66 -5.03
C PHE A 363 5.22 8.34 -4.30
N CYS A 364 4.71 7.69 -3.26
CA CYS A 364 3.53 8.08 -2.48
C CYS A 364 4.01 8.75 -1.19
N SER A 365 3.76 10.05 -1.04
CA SER A 365 4.41 10.86 0.00
C SER A 365 3.42 11.61 0.88
N THR A 366 3.55 11.42 2.20
CA THR A 366 2.84 12.15 3.26
C THR A 366 3.70 12.17 4.54
N PHE A 367 3.17 12.70 5.64
CA PHE A 367 3.85 12.63 6.93
C PHE A 367 3.84 11.20 7.50
N GLY A 368 4.88 10.85 8.24
CA GLY A 368 5.00 9.53 8.85
C GLY A 368 3.80 9.16 9.71
N ALA A 369 3.32 10.09 10.53
CA ALA A 369 2.14 9.89 11.37
C ALA A 369 0.87 9.53 10.57
N PHE A 370 0.68 10.12 9.38
CA PHE A 370 -0.49 9.84 8.53
C PHE A 370 -0.29 8.58 7.69
N MET A 371 0.94 8.34 7.21
CA MET A 371 1.29 7.13 6.47
C MET A 371 1.07 5.87 7.31
N SER A 372 1.52 5.89 8.56
CA SER A 372 1.48 4.73 9.46
C SER A 372 0.13 4.53 10.17
N SER A 373 -0.72 5.56 10.25
CA SER A 373 -2.03 5.46 10.88
C SER A 373 -3.17 5.35 9.87
N ARG A 374 -3.37 6.38 9.02
CA ARG A 374 -4.51 6.41 8.10
C ARG A 374 -4.36 5.45 6.91
N ALA A 375 -3.17 5.37 6.31
CA ALA A 375 -2.94 4.58 5.09
C ALA A 375 -2.36 3.18 5.36
N LYS A 376 -2.35 2.73 6.62
CA LYS A 376 -1.71 1.46 7.01
C LYS A 376 -2.41 0.24 6.48
N ASP A 377 -3.75 0.20 6.49
CA ASP A 377 -4.50 -0.93 5.97
C ASP A 377 -4.30 -1.06 4.45
N GLN A 378 -4.36 0.04 3.72
CA GLN A 378 -4.12 0.11 2.28
C GLN A 378 -2.70 -0.33 1.91
N ALA A 379 -1.70 0.11 2.70
CA ALA A 379 -0.32 -0.35 2.54
C ALA A 379 -0.19 -1.86 2.77
N ARG A 380 -0.89 -2.42 3.77
CA ARG A 380 -0.92 -3.86 4.03
C ARG A 380 -1.55 -4.63 2.87
N VAL A 381 -2.64 -4.14 2.28
CA VAL A 381 -3.26 -4.78 1.11
C VAL A 381 -2.34 -4.67 -0.12
N ASN A 382 -1.63 -3.56 -0.31
CA ASN A 382 -0.57 -3.44 -1.31
C ASN A 382 0.54 -4.49 -1.08
N ASP A 383 0.96 -4.71 0.16
CA ASP A 383 1.98 -5.73 0.51
C ASP A 383 1.52 -7.16 0.15
N ILE A 384 0.25 -7.50 0.45
CA ILE A 384 -0.37 -8.78 0.09
C ILE A 384 -0.45 -8.96 -1.43
N ASN A 385 -0.74 -7.90 -2.16
CA ASN A 385 -0.81 -7.91 -3.63
C ASN A 385 0.56 -7.85 -4.31
N HIS A 386 1.67 -7.81 -3.57
CA HIS A 386 3.03 -7.71 -4.11
C HIS A 386 3.18 -6.53 -5.09
N THR A 387 2.80 -5.35 -4.67
CA THR A 387 2.90 -4.12 -5.45
C THR A 387 4.33 -3.54 -5.45
N ASN A 388 4.53 -2.41 -6.11
CA ASN A 388 5.83 -1.74 -6.26
C ASN A 388 5.77 -0.26 -5.81
N VAL A 389 5.12 0.01 -4.69
CA VAL A 389 4.89 1.37 -4.17
C VAL A 389 6.10 1.86 -3.36
N LYS A 390 6.55 3.10 -3.62
CA LYS A 390 7.58 3.78 -2.86
C LYS A 390 6.91 4.74 -1.87
N MET A 391 6.65 4.25 -0.67
CA MET A 391 6.05 5.01 0.44
C MET A 391 7.13 5.87 1.08
N VAL A 392 7.06 7.19 0.88
CA VAL A 392 8.05 8.12 1.43
C VAL A 392 7.41 8.95 2.52
N ALA A 393 7.77 8.63 3.75
CA ALA A 393 7.28 9.25 4.97
C ALA A 393 8.24 10.34 5.44
N THR A 394 7.76 11.55 5.54
CA THR A 394 8.52 12.69 6.05
C THR A 394 8.03 13.13 7.42
N HIS A 395 8.74 14.02 8.09
CA HIS A 395 8.41 14.52 9.43
C HIS A 395 8.35 13.38 10.48
N CYS A 396 9.12 12.31 10.26
CA CYS A 396 9.25 11.22 11.22
C CYS A 396 10.09 11.64 12.42
N GLY A 397 9.82 11.00 13.57
CA GLY A 397 10.50 11.25 14.82
C GLY A 397 10.12 12.57 15.49
N LEU A 398 10.90 12.98 16.48
CA LEU A 398 10.71 14.21 17.24
C LEU A 398 11.10 15.46 16.44
N SER A 399 11.81 15.28 15.32
CA SER A 399 12.24 16.38 14.46
C SER A 399 11.09 17.13 13.77
N VAL A 400 9.85 16.65 13.89
CA VAL A 400 8.64 17.38 13.51
C VAL A 400 8.50 18.69 14.31
N GLY A 401 8.97 18.68 15.55
CA GLY A 401 9.15 19.88 16.37
C GLY A 401 7.85 20.43 16.93
N GLU A 402 7.55 21.66 16.56
CA GLU A 402 6.48 22.48 17.11
C GLU A 402 5.07 21.94 16.87
N ASP A 403 4.88 21.05 15.88
CA ASP A 403 3.58 20.42 15.56
C ASP A 403 3.10 19.48 16.70
N GLY A 404 4.03 19.01 17.55
CA GLY A 404 3.72 18.30 18.78
C GLY A 404 3.31 16.82 18.60
N PRO A 405 2.78 16.19 19.66
CA PRO A 405 2.65 14.73 19.78
C PRO A 405 1.76 14.09 18.71
N THR A 406 0.75 14.77 18.19
CA THR A 406 -0.12 14.23 17.13
C THR A 406 0.57 14.06 15.78
N HIS A 407 1.75 14.67 15.61
CA HIS A 407 2.56 14.62 14.39
C HIS A 407 3.90 13.91 14.61
N GLN A 408 4.25 13.57 15.85
CA GLN A 408 5.45 12.81 16.21
C GLN A 408 5.31 11.36 15.77
N SER A 409 5.91 11.02 14.64
CA SER A 409 5.91 9.65 14.10
C SER A 409 7.06 8.87 14.73
N ILE A 410 6.81 8.32 15.92
CA ILE A 410 7.79 7.58 16.73
C ILE A 410 7.51 6.08 16.82
N ASP A 411 6.50 5.60 16.08
CA ASP A 411 6.04 4.22 16.04
C ASP A 411 5.83 3.69 14.59
N ASP A 412 6.09 4.56 13.63
CA ASP A 412 5.86 4.32 12.22
C ASP A 412 6.64 3.14 11.65
N ALA A 413 7.95 3.05 11.93
CA ALA A 413 8.78 1.93 11.46
C ALA A 413 8.19 0.60 11.95
N GLY A 414 7.81 0.51 13.23
CA GLY A 414 7.18 -0.67 13.83
C GLY A 414 5.94 -1.13 13.07
N SER A 415 5.12 -0.19 12.61
CA SER A 415 3.93 -0.47 11.82
C SER A 415 4.24 -1.20 10.50
N PHE A 416 5.38 -0.91 9.86
CA PHE A 416 5.77 -1.50 8.57
C PHE A 416 6.71 -2.70 8.69
N LEU A 417 7.39 -2.91 9.83
CA LEU A 417 8.30 -4.04 10.04
C LEU A 417 7.61 -5.40 9.95
N GLY A 418 6.33 -5.48 10.31
CA GLY A 418 5.52 -6.70 10.22
C GLY A 418 5.04 -7.05 8.81
N MET A 419 5.23 -6.20 7.79
CA MET A 419 4.85 -6.50 6.40
C MET A 419 5.94 -7.32 5.73
N PHE A 420 5.59 -8.43 5.07
CA PHE A 420 6.57 -9.39 4.56
C PHE A 420 7.32 -8.91 3.30
N ASN A 421 6.63 -8.17 2.43
CA ASN A 421 7.13 -7.74 1.12
C ASN A 421 7.54 -6.25 1.08
N THR A 422 7.59 -5.59 2.23
CA THR A 422 7.97 -4.17 2.35
C THR A 422 9.37 -4.03 2.97
N MET A 423 10.23 -3.29 2.31
CA MET A 423 11.54 -2.88 2.80
C MET A 423 11.41 -1.60 3.63
N VAL A 424 12.01 -1.56 4.82
CA VAL A 424 11.95 -0.41 5.74
C VAL A 424 13.32 0.20 5.86
N VAL A 425 13.45 1.49 5.49
CA VAL A 425 14.74 2.18 5.41
C VAL A 425 14.65 3.60 5.98
N GLU A 426 15.75 4.04 6.58
CA GLU A 426 15.94 5.39 7.09
C GLU A 426 17.33 5.89 6.73
N PRO A 427 17.46 6.86 5.80
CA PRO A 427 18.75 7.39 5.38
C PRO A 427 19.44 8.21 6.48
N ALA A 428 20.75 8.05 6.59
CA ALA A 428 21.57 8.72 7.60
C ALA A 428 21.87 10.20 7.27
N ASP A 429 21.86 10.56 5.97
CA ASP A 429 22.09 11.94 5.53
C ASP A 429 21.48 12.22 4.14
N PRO A 430 21.54 13.48 3.64
CA PRO A 430 21.03 13.83 2.31
C PRO A 430 21.67 13.05 1.16
N ASN A 431 22.95 12.72 1.25
CA ASN A 431 23.65 11.97 0.20
C ASN A 431 23.19 10.51 0.17
N GLN A 432 23.08 9.85 1.32
CA GLN A 432 22.54 8.51 1.39
C GLN A 432 21.06 8.48 0.95
N THR A 433 20.29 9.55 1.23
CA THR A 433 18.90 9.69 0.76
C THR A 433 18.84 9.60 -0.76
N ASP A 434 19.63 10.39 -1.50
CA ASP A 434 19.66 10.34 -2.96
C ASP A 434 19.92 8.90 -3.48
N ARG A 435 20.87 8.18 -2.87
CA ARG A 435 21.22 6.81 -3.26
C ARG A 435 20.10 5.81 -2.96
N ILE A 436 19.45 5.94 -1.80
CA ILE A 436 18.31 5.09 -1.40
C ILE A 436 17.12 5.31 -2.33
N ILE A 437 16.81 6.55 -2.71
CA ILE A 437 15.69 6.86 -3.60
C ILE A 437 15.92 6.29 -5.00
N ARG A 438 17.14 6.40 -5.54
CA ARG A 438 17.51 5.79 -6.84
C ARG A 438 17.53 4.26 -6.77
N TYR A 439 17.96 3.70 -5.65
CA TYR A 439 17.89 2.26 -5.40
C TYR A 439 16.43 1.79 -5.37
N ALA A 440 15.59 2.45 -4.59
CA ALA A 440 14.17 2.11 -4.47
C ALA A 440 13.44 2.18 -5.82
N ALA A 441 13.70 3.22 -6.64
CA ALA A 441 13.12 3.34 -7.96
C ALA A 441 13.43 2.15 -8.87
N SER A 442 14.65 1.61 -8.79
CA SER A 442 15.16 0.56 -9.66
C SER A 442 14.96 -0.87 -9.13
N HIS A 443 14.41 -1.03 -7.93
CA HIS A 443 14.15 -2.33 -7.31
C HIS A 443 12.66 -2.57 -7.15
N PHE A 444 12.22 -3.74 -7.60
CA PHE A 444 10.82 -4.14 -7.44
C PHE A 444 10.51 -4.44 -5.98
N GLY A 445 9.31 -4.07 -5.54
CA GLY A 445 8.78 -4.27 -4.19
C GLY A 445 8.47 -2.98 -3.48
N ASN A 446 7.72 -3.09 -2.39
CA ASN A 446 7.33 -1.95 -1.59
C ASN A 446 8.50 -1.45 -0.73
N PHE A 447 8.66 -0.14 -0.64
CA PHE A 447 9.59 0.52 0.25
C PHE A 447 8.85 1.45 1.18
N TYR A 448 9.17 1.42 2.46
CA TYR A 448 8.86 2.46 3.41
C TYR A 448 10.15 3.22 3.74
N VAL A 449 10.25 4.45 3.25
CA VAL A 449 11.42 5.32 3.44
C VAL A 449 11.01 6.41 4.42
N ARG A 450 11.54 6.38 5.64
CA ARG A 450 11.26 7.39 6.67
C ARG A 450 12.37 8.42 6.77
N MET A 451 12.04 9.67 7.05
CA MET A 451 13.00 10.74 7.24
C MET A 451 12.44 11.89 8.09
N GLY A 452 13.31 12.51 8.88
CA GLY A 452 12.97 13.66 9.71
C GLY A 452 12.78 14.97 8.94
N ARG A 453 12.50 16.05 9.68
CA ARG A 453 12.23 17.39 9.12
C ARG A 453 13.44 18.30 9.11
N HIS A 454 14.32 18.22 10.12
CA HIS A 454 15.37 19.20 10.33
C HIS A 454 16.54 19.06 9.35
N LYS A 455 17.33 20.13 9.23
CA LYS A 455 18.57 20.15 8.47
C LYS A 455 19.75 19.72 9.32
N PHE A 456 20.69 19.01 8.72
CA PHE A 456 21.93 18.59 9.37
C PHE A 456 23.07 18.44 8.36
N PRO A 457 24.35 18.39 8.80
CA PRO A 457 25.49 18.29 7.90
C PRO A 457 25.55 16.90 7.26
N VAL A 458 26.21 16.82 6.10
CA VAL A 458 26.54 15.54 5.49
C VAL A 458 27.58 14.77 6.34
N ILE A 459 27.51 13.45 6.29
CA ILE A 459 28.44 12.58 7.00
C ILE A 459 29.79 12.55 6.26
N THR A 460 30.89 12.72 7.01
CA THR A 460 32.24 12.75 6.47
C THR A 460 33.06 11.53 6.90
N LYS A 461 34.06 11.16 6.11
CA LYS A 461 35.16 10.28 6.49
C LYS A 461 36.07 10.96 7.52
N GLU A 462 37.06 10.25 8.07
CA GLU A 462 38.02 10.80 9.04
C GLU A 462 38.89 11.92 8.43
N ASP A 463 39.15 11.85 7.13
CA ASP A 463 39.90 12.87 6.39
C ASP A 463 39.07 14.13 6.03
N GLY A 464 37.80 14.17 6.45
CA GLY A 464 36.87 15.26 6.17
C GLY A 464 36.16 15.20 4.83
N SER A 465 36.49 14.24 3.95
CA SER A 465 35.78 14.04 2.69
C SER A 465 34.38 13.46 2.93
N VAL A 466 33.47 13.66 1.97
CA VAL A 466 32.09 13.15 2.03
C VAL A 466 32.07 11.62 2.08
N PHE A 467 31.36 11.04 3.03
CA PHE A 467 31.29 9.57 3.18
C PHE A 467 30.45 8.92 2.08
N TYR A 468 29.23 9.42 1.88
CA TYR A 468 28.30 8.96 0.84
C TYR A 468 28.50 9.78 -0.46
N ASP A 469 29.69 9.68 -1.02
CA ASP A 469 30.10 10.37 -2.25
C ASP A 469 29.44 9.81 -3.53
N ALA A 470 29.89 10.25 -4.71
CA ALA A 470 29.34 9.80 -5.98
C ALA A 470 29.52 8.29 -6.24
N ASP A 471 30.57 7.72 -5.70
CA ASP A 471 30.94 6.30 -5.91
C ASP A 471 30.27 5.36 -4.90
N TYR A 472 29.60 5.90 -3.87
CA TYR A 472 28.90 5.09 -2.89
C TYR A 472 27.72 4.34 -3.52
N VAL A 473 27.72 3.01 -3.36
CA VAL A 473 26.65 2.13 -3.86
C VAL A 473 25.82 1.61 -2.69
N TYR A 474 24.57 2.03 -2.63
CA TYR A 474 23.62 1.54 -1.64
C TYR A 474 23.11 0.13 -1.99
N SER A 475 22.94 -0.71 -0.99
CA SER A 475 22.20 -1.97 -1.07
C SER A 475 21.39 -2.20 0.20
N TYR A 476 20.18 -2.75 0.06
CA TYR A 476 19.29 -3.02 1.19
C TYR A 476 19.87 -4.04 2.16
N GLY A 477 20.00 -3.65 3.42
CA GLY A 477 20.56 -4.45 4.51
C GLY A 477 22.02 -4.11 4.84
N ARG A 478 22.71 -3.34 3.98
CA ARG A 478 24.08 -2.90 4.22
C ARG A 478 24.14 -1.92 5.39
N CYS A 479 25.10 -2.16 6.28
CA CYS A 479 25.48 -1.24 7.36
C CYS A 479 26.86 -0.64 7.03
N ASP A 480 27.08 0.62 7.38
CA ASP A 480 28.30 1.35 7.05
C ASP A 480 29.06 1.74 8.34
N ILE A 481 30.31 1.32 8.46
CA ILE A 481 31.19 1.78 9.56
C ILE A 481 31.65 3.20 9.22
N ILE A 482 31.12 4.18 9.96
CA ILE A 482 31.44 5.60 9.76
C ILE A 482 32.71 5.99 10.50
N ARG A 483 32.91 5.42 11.71
CA ARG A 483 34.13 5.59 12.53
C ARG A 483 34.52 4.23 13.12
N SER A 484 35.79 3.92 13.07
CA SER A 484 36.31 2.68 13.65
C SER A 484 36.56 2.80 15.16
N GLY A 485 36.35 1.71 15.89
CA GLY A 485 36.58 1.65 17.32
C GLY A 485 36.77 0.23 17.82
N SER A 486 37.13 0.09 19.10
CA SER A 486 37.58 -1.21 19.64
C SER A 486 36.77 -1.75 20.82
N SER A 487 35.99 -0.91 21.51
CA SER A 487 35.43 -1.26 22.82
C SER A 487 33.92 -1.18 22.93
N LEU A 488 33.25 -0.42 22.04
CA LEU A 488 31.81 -0.27 22.01
C LEU A 488 31.33 0.08 20.61
N THR A 489 30.24 -0.53 20.15
CA THR A 489 29.56 -0.20 18.90
C THR A 489 28.34 0.69 19.19
N ILE A 490 28.26 1.85 18.55
CA ILE A 490 27.02 2.62 18.44
C ILE A 490 26.39 2.29 17.10
N ALA A 491 25.24 1.61 17.10
CA ALA A 491 24.42 1.37 15.92
C ALA A 491 23.33 2.44 15.85
N ALA A 492 23.45 3.36 14.90
CA ALA A 492 22.54 4.50 14.79
C ALA A 492 21.79 4.51 13.44
N THR A 493 20.55 5.01 13.42
CA THR A 493 19.76 5.17 12.20
C THR A 493 19.34 6.63 11.99
N GLY A 494 19.12 7.00 10.74
CA GLY A 494 18.65 8.35 10.39
C GLY A 494 19.55 9.46 10.90
N ALA A 495 18.96 10.56 11.32
CA ALA A 495 19.65 11.72 11.87
C ALA A 495 20.48 11.41 13.13
N MET A 496 20.17 10.30 13.81
CA MET A 496 20.90 9.89 15.02
C MET A 496 22.35 9.46 14.73
N VAL A 497 22.68 9.15 13.50
CA VAL A 497 24.10 8.95 13.09
C VAL A 497 24.91 10.25 13.31
N THR A 498 24.33 11.40 12.97
CA THR A 498 24.95 12.71 13.21
C THR A 498 25.08 13.02 14.72
N GLU A 499 24.06 12.72 15.51
CA GLU A 499 24.10 12.91 16.97
C GLU A 499 25.14 11.97 17.62
N ALA A 500 25.25 10.73 17.16
CA ALA A 500 26.27 9.78 17.60
C ALA A 500 27.70 10.26 17.28
N LEU A 501 27.92 10.82 16.09
CA LEU A 501 29.22 11.39 15.70
C LEU A 501 29.60 12.62 16.53
N LYS A 502 28.65 13.47 16.87
CA LYS A 502 28.86 14.60 17.79
C LYS A 502 29.22 14.11 19.20
N ALA A 503 28.52 13.10 19.70
CA ALA A 503 28.81 12.48 21.00
C ALA A 503 30.22 11.84 21.03
N LEU A 504 30.60 11.14 19.94
CA LEU A 504 31.95 10.61 19.78
C LEU A 504 33.01 11.71 19.87
N SER A 505 32.83 12.83 19.16
CA SER A 505 33.77 13.95 19.21
C SER A 505 33.93 14.53 20.62
N GLY A 506 32.86 14.58 21.41
CA GLY A 506 32.92 14.96 22.83
C GLY A 506 33.74 13.98 23.66
N LEU A 507 33.53 12.69 23.50
CA LEU A 507 34.24 11.62 24.20
C LEU A 507 35.73 11.55 23.83
N GLU A 508 36.09 11.80 22.57
CA GLU A 508 37.47 11.88 22.12
C GLU A 508 38.22 13.04 22.76
N LYS A 509 37.59 14.22 22.86
CA LYS A 509 38.12 15.38 23.59
C LYS A 509 38.33 15.07 25.08
N ALA A 510 37.53 14.18 25.65
CA ALA A 510 37.69 13.67 27.02
C ALA A 510 38.73 12.51 27.14
N GLY A 511 39.49 12.23 26.08
CA GLY A 511 40.58 11.24 26.09
C GLY A 511 40.19 9.80 25.71
N LYS A 512 38.94 9.58 25.28
CA LYS A 512 38.42 8.24 24.88
C LYS A 512 38.55 7.98 23.39
N VAL A 513 39.75 8.20 22.84
CA VAL A 513 40.06 8.09 21.41
C VAL A 513 40.10 6.63 20.96
N GLY A 514 39.46 6.31 19.82
CA GLY A 514 39.52 4.96 19.19
C GLY A 514 38.76 3.87 19.94
N LEU A 515 37.99 4.19 20.95
CA LEU A 515 37.21 3.21 21.73
C LEU A 515 35.87 2.88 21.13
N ILE A 516 35.25 3.82 20.42
CA ILE A 516 33.86 3.70 19.98
C ILE A 516 33.80 3.56 18.46
N GLU A 517 33.15 2.51 17.99
CA GLU A 517 32.80 2.32 16.59
C GLU A 517 31.39 2.83 16.32
N VAL A 518 31.23 3.69 15.31
CA VAL A 518 29.91 4.21 14.89
C VAL A 518 29.53 3.55 13.60
N VAL A 519 28.39 2.83 13.63
CA VAL A 519 27.83 2.11 12.49
C VAL A 519 26.49 2.75 12.11
N ALA A 520 26.38 3.22 10.88
CA ALA A 520 25.12 3.70 10.31
C ALA A 520 24.29 2.51 9.81
N VAL A 521 23.06 2.40 10.29
CA VAL A 521 22.10 1.35 9.97
C VAL A 521 20.91 1.95 9.26
N SER A 522 20.91 1.91 7.93
CA SER A 522 19.81 2.47 7.13
C SER A 522 18.66 1.50 6.92
N SER A 523 18.87 0.19 7.07
CA SER A 523 17.83 -0.85 6.90
C SER A 523 17.41 -1.38 8.25
N ILE A 524 16.24 -0.99 8.73
CA ILE A 524 15.79 -1.35 10.10
C ILE A 524 15.37 -2.83 10.20
N LYS A 525 14.99 -3.45 9.09
CA LYS A 525 14.44 -4.81 9.04
C LYS A 525 15.49 -5.87 8.70
N LYS A 526 16.61 -5.48 8.10
CA LYS A 526 17.67 -6.40 7.62
C LYS A 526 19.03 -5.81 7.93
N PHE A 527 19.92 -6.64 8.49
CA PHE A 527 21.29 -6.28 8.83
C PHE A 527 22.25 -7.22 8.11
N ASP A 528 23.44 -6.73 7.74
CA ASP A 528 24.51 -7.52 7.16
C ASP A 528 25.56 -7.93 8.20
N ASP A 529 26.57 -8.68 7.73
CA ASP A 529 27.66 -9.16 8.58
C ASP A 529 28.57 -8.03 9.11
N THR A 530 28.52 -6.85 8.51
CA THR A 530 29.29 -5.67 8.95
C THR A 530 28.92 -5.30 10.39
N LEU A 531 27.61 -5.16 10.66
CA LEU A 531 27.11 -4.84 12.00
C LEU A 531 27.42 -5.97 13.01
N LEU A 532 27.24 -7.24 12.61
CA LEU A 532 27.58 -8.38 13.47
C LEU A 532 29.06 -8.45 13.80
N SER A 533 29.93 -8.19 12.83
CA SER A 533 31.39 -8.20 13.01
C SER A 533 31.85 -7.09 13.96
N SER A 534 31.24 -5.89 13.81
CA SER A 534 31.46 -4.77 14.74
C SER A 534 31.08 -5.16 16.16
N ILE A 535 29.89 -5.70 16.38
CA ILE A 535 29.38 -6.08 17.71
C ILE A 535 30.24 -7.21 18.34
N LYS A 536 30.63 -8.20 17.54
CA LYS A 536 31.53 -9.29 18.03
C LYS A 536 32.91 -8.76 18.42
N LYS A 537 33.45 -7.79 17.70
CA LYS A 537 34.72 -7.15 17.99
C LYS A 537 34.70 -6.37 19.30
N THR A 538 33.65 -5.59 19.50
CA THR A 538 33.54 -4.65 20.63
C THR A 538 32.95 -5.27 21.89
N GLY A 539 32.14 -6.32 21.76
CA GLY A 539 31.41 -6.98 22.86
C GLY A 539 30.29 -6.16 23.46
N LYS A 540 30.18 -4.87 23.14
CA LYS A 540 29.17 -3.94 23.67
C LYS A 540 28.47 -3.19 22.53
N VAL A 541 27.15 -3.02 22.63
CA VAL A 541 26.39 -2.29 21.63
C VAL A 541 25.37 -1.37 22.26
N VAL A 542 25.25 -0.17 21.71
CA VAL A 542 24.21 0.83 22.01
C VAL A 542 23.50 1.15 20.72
N THR A 543 22.16 1.04 20.69
CA THR A 543 21.36 1.53 19.57
C THR A 543 20.93 2.98 19.82
N VAL A 544 20.86 3.79 18.75
CA VAL A 544 20.40 5.19 18.82
C VAL A 544 19.42 5.45 17.69
N GLU A 545 18.20 5.86 18.06
CA GLU A 545 17.10 6.06 17.10
C GLU A 545 16.16 7.20 17.50
N ASP A 546 15.68 7.99 16.54
CA ASP A 546 14.57 8.95 16.70
C ASP A 546 13.24 8.24 16.46
N HIS A 547 12.98 7.26 17.31
CA HIS A 547 11.84 6.34 17.29
C HIS A 547 11.71 5.66 18.67
N ASN A 548 10.57 5.03 18.97
CA ASN A 548 10.48 4.24 20.19
C ASN A 548 11.37 2.99 20.12
N THR A 549 11.97 2.63 21.25
CA THR A 549 12.91 1.49 21.32
C THR A 549 12.24 0.12 21.23
N LEU A 550 10.92 0.03 21.43
CA LEU A 550 10.17 -1.23 21.41
C LEU A 550 10.01 -1.81 20.00
N SER A 551 9.80 -0.93 19.03
CA SER A 551 9.44 -1.35 17.67
C SER A 551 10.34 -0.76 16.56
N GLY A 552 11.44 -0.10 16.96
CA GLY A 552 12.43 0.47 16.04
C GLY A 552 13.70 -0.40 15.92
N LEU A 553 14.84 0.28 15.71
CA LEU A 553 16.15 -0.34 15.51
C LEU A 553 16.57 -1.19 16.72
N GLY A 554 16.41 -0.68 17.95
CA GLY A 554 16.82 -1.37 19.17
C GLY A 554 16.12 -2.72 19.32
N GLY A 555 14.78 -2.73 19.23
CA GLY A 555 13.97 -3.93 19.30
C GLY A 555 14.31 -4.94 18.18
N GLN A 556 14.55 -4.48 16.96
CA GLN A 556 14.91 -5.35 15.84
C GLN A 556 16.33 -5.93 16.00
N LEU A 557 17.29 -5.13 16.46
CA LEU A 557 18.65 -5.61 16.70
C LEU A 557 18.70 -6.62 17.86
N ALA A 558 17.97 -6.38 18.95
CA ALA A 558 17.83 -7.34 20.05
C ALA A 558 17.32 -8.70 19.56
N ARG A 559 16.23 -8.71 18.77
CA ARG A 559 15.68 -9.92 18.15
C ARG A 559 16.71 -10.61 17.23
N PHE A 560 17.41 -9.84 16.43
CA PHE A 560 18.42 -10.36 15.49
C PHE A 560 19.61 -11.01 16.21
N LEU A 561 20.14 -10.38 17.26
CA LEU A 561 21.22 -10.92 18.08
C LEU A 561 20.82 -12.22 18.79
N ALA A 562 19.61 -12.25 19.36
CA ALA A 562 19.06 -13.44 20.01
C ALA A 562 18.93 -14.61 19.02
N SER A 563 18.40 -14.36 17.81
CA SER A 563 18.23 -15.39 16.76
C SER A 563 19.57 -15.86 16.17
N SER A 564 20.56 -14.98 16.09
CA SER A 564 21.91 -15.27 15.60
C SER A 564 22.83 -15.89 16.68
N LYS A 565 22.34 -16.04 17.93
CA LYS A 565 23.09 -16.55 19.10
C LYS A 565 24.37 -15.75 19.39
N VAL A 566 24.38 -14.45 19.06
CA VAL A 566 25.48 -13.55 19.36
C VAL A 566 25.35 -13.06 20.79
N LYS A 567 26.37 -13.31 21.60
CA LYS A 567 26.45 -12.80 22.97
C LYS A 567 27.06 -11.41 22.98
N VAL A 568 26.51 -10.53 23.80
CA VAL A 568 27.03 -9.20 24.06
C VAL A 568 27.12 -8.98 25.58
N ASP A 569 28.15 -8.27 26.03
CA ASP A 569 28.33 -7.96 27.45
C ASP A 569 27.41 -6.84 27.89
N VAL A 570 27.13 -5.90 26.98
CA VAL A 570 26.24 -4.76 27.21
C VAL A 570 25.37 -4.55 25.96
N PHE A 571 24.07 -4.49 26.15
CA PHE A 571 23.09 -4.07 25.15
C PHE A 571 22.24 -2.94 25.75
N GLU A 572 22.35 -1.74 25.20
CA GLU A 572 21.55 -0.60 25.62
C GLU A 572 20.83 0.04 24.43
N MET A 573 19.62 0.53 24.65
CA MET A 573 18.82 1.21 23.66
C MET A 573 18.61 2.67 24.07
N ILE A 574 18.89 3.58 23.16
CA ILE A 574 18.65 5.02 23.29
C ILE A 574 17.63 5.40 22.21
N GLY A 575 16.46 5.82 22.62
CA GLY A 575 15.35 6.21 21.75
C GLY A 575 14.26 6.90 22.55
N VAL A 576 13.13 7.15 21.92
CA VAL A 576 11.99 7.86 22.52
C VAL A 576 11.19 6.89 23.39
N GLU A 577 10.89 7.28 24.63
CA GLU A 577 10.19 6.43 25.59
C GLU A 577 8.73 6.88 25.86
N HIS A 578 8.36 8.10 25.45
CA HIS A 578 7.02 8.66 25.62
C HIS A 578 6.73 9.72 24.53
N TYR A 579 5.48 10.15 24.40
CA TYR A 579 5.12 11.27 23.54
C TYR A 579 5.63 12.57 24.13
N GLU A 580 6.42 13.32 23.35
CA GLU A 580 6.96 14.62 23.75
C GLU A 580 5.94 15.75 23.51
N LEU A 581 6.08 16.83 24.24
CA LEU A 581 5.30 18.06 24.01
C LEU A 581 5.78 18.78 22.75
N SER A 582 5.16 19.91 22.42
CA SER A 582 5.64 20.80 21.34
C SER A 582 6.91 21.54 21.80
N GLY A 583 7.90 21.61 20.91
CA GLY A 583 9.16 22.30 21.19
C GLY A 583 10.04 22.38 19.94
N THR A 584 11.21 23.01 20.05
CA THR A 584 12.19 22.88 18.99
C THR A 584 12.75 21.45 18.95
N TRP A 585 13.15 20.95 17.79
CA TRP A 585 13.70 19.60 17.71
C TRP A 585 14.91 19.38 18.64
N LYS A 586 15.68 20.44 18.95
CA LYS A 586 16.84 20.37 19.85
C LYS A 586 16.41 20.15 21.30
N ASP A 587 15.40 20.88 21.73
CA ASP A 587 14.87 20.75 23.10
C ASP A 587 14.21 19.37 23.27
N LEU A 588 13.47 18.91 22.26
CA LEU A 588 12.85 17.58 22.25
C LEU A 588 13.90 16.45 22.30
N TYR A 589 14.98 16.56 21.55
CA TYR A 589 16.08 15.57 21.61
C TYR A 589 16.80 15.57 22.96
N GLU A 590 16.93 16.73 23.61
CA GLU A 590 17.53 16.81 24.96
C GLU A 590 16.58 16.19 26.01
N ASP A 591 15.30 16.50 25.95
CA ASP A 591 14.27 16.01 26.90
C ASP A 591 14.10 14.49 26.76
N ALA A 592 13.98 13.97 25.55
CA ALA A 592 13.91 12.55 25.24
C ALA A 592 15.22 11.78 25.52
N GLY A 593 16.31 12.46 25.82
CA GLY A 593 17.59 11.82 26.10
C GLY A 593 18.30 11.21 24.88
N ILE A 594 17.98 11.70 23.66
CA ILE A 594 18.58 11.26 22.39
C ILE A 594 19.52 12.30 21.76
N SER A 595 19.76 13.43 22.41
CA SER A 595 20.74 14.43 21.98
C SER A 595 22.18 13.91 22.05
N ALA A 596 23.09 14.51 21.29
CA ALA A 596 24.51 14.20 21.33
C ALA A 596 25.08 14.20 22.78
N LYS A 597 24.70 15.19 23.58
CA LYS A 597 25.12 15.30 24.99
C LYS A 597 24.57 14.19 25.86
N ALA A 598 23.32 13.80 25.66
CA ALA A 598 22.72 12.68 26.37
C ALA A 598 23.39 11.34 26.00
N ILE A 599 23.65 11.12 24.70
CA ILE A 599 24.39 9.96 24.19
C ILE A 599 25.81 9.90 24.78
N GLU A 600 26.55 11.04 24.75
CA GLU A 600 27.90 11.17 25.32
C GLU A 600 27.92 10.76 26.80
N LYS A 601 26.96 11.27 27.58
CA LYS A 601 26.85 10.97 29.01
C LYS A 601 26.57 9.47 29.28
N ARG A 602 25.69 8.83 28.48
CA ARG A 602 25.34 7.41 28.66
C ARG A 602 26.48 6.51 28.21
N VAL A 603 26.98 6.70 26.99
CA VAL A 603 28.08 5.91 26.38
C VAL A 603 29.38 6.09 27.15
N GLY A 604 29.66 7.31 27.62
CA GLY A 604 30.87 7.61 28.38
C GLY A 604 31.06 6.83 29.69
N LYS A 605 30.00 6.25 30.24
CA LYS A 605 30.05 5.37 31.42
C LYS A 605 30.42 3.93 31.09
N MET A 606 30.38 3.54 29.79
CA MET A 606 30.55 2.15 29.32
C MET A 606 31.97 1.89 28.76
N VAL A 607 32.72 2.93 28.44
CA VAL A 607 34.07 2.91 27.85
C VAL A 607 35.11 3.60 28.73
#